data_342f08523acc0c1552e775b04cc9acb9
#
_entry.id   342f08523acc0c1552e775b04cc9acb9
#
_cell.length_a   1.000
_cell.length_b   1.000
_cell.length_c   1.000
_cell.angle_alpha   90.00
_cell.angle_beta   90.00
_cell.angle_gamma   90.00
#
_symmetry.space_group_name_H-M   'P 1'
#
loop_
_entity.id
_entity.type
_entity.pdbx_description
1 polymer ?
#
loop_
_entity_poly.entity_id
_entity_poly.type
_entity_poly.pdbx_seq_one_letter_code
_entity_poly.pdbx_strand_id
1 'polypeptide(L)'
;MKVAIQGIKGSYHHRVALEFFGKEIDILECLSFDDLADLTHEGKCDYAIMAIENSIAGSIIPNYSLIDDNDLHIIGEYFININHNLMVYPGVDFNKIINISSHPMALLQCKDFLKKTDKIIVEDRDTAQVAKRIRDKNIKDTAAIAGLEAAEMYGLEVIKTNIQTIKDNETRFVVISKSKSKSISNNPDKASLKFILSHRNGSLANILNILASHDLNLTKIQSIPIIETPWKYSFFIDTTFSNYKKYKEAIKKVSSQSEMVKEFGVYNNFKS
;
A
#
# COMPACT_ATOMS: atom_id res chain seq x y z
N MET A 1 -4.92 -10.53 18.41
CA MET A 1 -4.59 -10.60 16.98
C MET A 1 -3.46 -9.63 16.70
N LYS A 2 -2.38 -10.09 16.06
CA LYS A 2 -1.17 -9.28 15.80
C LYS A 2 -1.10 -8.89 14.33
N VAL A 3 -0.96 -7.59 14.05
CA VAL A 3 -0.93 -7.03 12.69
C VAL A 3 0.37 -6.28 12.46
N ALA A 4 1.13 -6.67 11.44
CA ALA A 4 2.35 -5.97 11.04
C ALA A 4 2.03 -4.76 10.16
N ILE A 5 2.77 -3.68 10.37
CA ILE A 5 2.69 -2.45 9.57
C ILE A 5 4.08 -1.98 9.19
N GLN A 6 4.24 -1.40 8.00
CA GLN A 6 5.45 -0.65 7.69
C GLN A 6 5.38 0.73 8.33
N GLY A 7 6.46 1.16 8.99
CA GLY A 7 6.52 2.38 9.79
C GLY A 7 6.10 2.13 11.24
N ILE A 8 5.64 3.19 11.90
CA ILE A 8 5.29 3.17 13.32
C ILE A 8 3.81 3.51 13.55
N LYS A 9 3.33 3.38 14.78
CA LYS A 9 2.01 3.87 15.18
C LYS A 9 1.86 5.35 14.81
N GLY A 10 0.68 5.74 14.32
CA GLY A 10 0.41 7.07 13.76
C GLY A 10 0.71 7.19 12.24
N SER A 11 1.25 6.15 11.59
CA SER A 11 1.40 6.11 10.13
C SER A 11 0.07 5.79 9.42
N TYR A 12 0.03 5.97 8.10
CA TYR A 12 -1.11 5.58 7.28
C TYR A 12 -1.37 4.06 7.32
N HIS A 13 -0.32 3.24 7.40
CA HIS A 13 -0.46 1.79 7.59
C HIS A 13 -1.13 1.46 8.93
N HIS A 14 -0.77 2.19 10.01
CA HIS A 14 -1.42 2.05 11.32
C HIS A 14 -2.91 2.38 11.25
N ARG A 15 -3.26 3.48 10.59
CA ARG A 15 -4.66 3.88 10.34
C ARG A 15 -5.43 2.76 9.64
N VAL A 16 -4.89 2.24 8.53
CA VAL A 16 -5.54 1.14 7.77
C VAL A 16 -5.72 -0.10 8.64
N ALA A 17 -4.72 -0.45 9.46
CA ALA A 17 -4.83 -1.58 10.37
C ALA A 17 -5.99 -1.42 11.37
N LEU A 18 -6.15 -0.21 11.94
CA LEU A 18 -7.24 0.08 12.87
C LEU A 18 -8.61 0.16 12.19
N GLU A 19 -8.69 0.72 10.98
CA GLU A 19 -9.95 0.82 10.24
C GLU A 19 -10.42 -0.54 9.72
N PHE A 20 -9.50 -1.43 9.34
CA PHE A 20 -9.81 -2.74 8.82
C PHE A 20 -10.14 -3.78 9.91
N PHE A 21 -9.35 -3.80 10.98
CA PHE A 21 -9.44 -4.83 12.03
C PHE A 21 -10.07 -4.36 13.34
N GLY A 22 -10.31 -3.05 13.49
CA GLY A 22 -10.73 -2.45 14.76
C GLY A 22 -9.55 -2.11 15.68
N LYS A 23 -9.88 -1.54 16.85
CA LYS A 23 -8.86 -0.97 17.76
C LYS A 23 -8.17 -2.00 18.67
N GLU A 24 -8.76 -3.18 18.82
CA GLU A 24 -8.24 -4.23 19.72
C GLU A 24 -7.25 -5.16 19.00
N ILE A 25 -6.18 -4.59 18.47
CA ILE A 25 -5.11 -5.31 17.78
C ILE A 25 -3.74 -4.94 18.34
N ASP A 26 -2.83 -5.91 18.32
CA ASP A 26 -1.43 -5.70 18.62
C ASP A 26 -0.69 -5.30 17.34
N ILE A 27 -0.03 -4.16 17.35
CA ILE A 27 0.73 -3.66 16.20
C ILE A 27 2.18 -4.12 16.31
N LEU A 28 2.66 -4.76 15.24
CA LEU A 28 4.07 -5.06 15.00
C LEU A 28 4.63 -4.02 14.01
N GLU A 29 5.47 -3.12 14.50
CA GLU A 29 6.12 -2.09 13.69
C GLU A 29 7.31 -2.69 12.94
N CYS A 30 7.36 -2.50 11.61
CA CYS A 30 8.43 -2.95 10.73
C CYS A 30 9.10 -1.74 10.08
N LEU A 31 10.44 -1.74 10.01
CA LEU A 31 11.20 -0.62 9.46
C LEU A 31 11.16 -0.56 7.94
N SER A 32 10.94 -1.70 7.28
CA SER A 32 10.87 -1.84 5.83
C SER A 32 9.72 -2.75 5.40
N PHE A 33 9.40 -2.77 4.11
CA PHE A 33 8.47 -3.74 3.54
C PHE A 33 9.08 -5.15 3.49
N ASP A 34 10.40 -5.26 3.38
CA ASP A 34 11.13 -6.53 3.45
C ASP A 34 10.92 -7.16 4.83
N ASP A 35 11.24 -6.43 5.92
CA ASP A 35 10.99 -6.90 7.30
C ASP A 35 9.52 -7.32 7.51
N LEU A 36 8.58 -6.54 6.97
CA LEU A 36 7.15 -6.83 7.08
C LEU A 36 6.79 -8.14 6.36
N ALA A 37 7.31 -8.37 5.17
CA ALA A 37 7.06 -9.59 4.40
C ALA A 37 7.68 -10.80 5.07
N ASP A 38 8.94 -10.70 5.51
CA ASP A 38 9.67 -11.77 6.19
C ASP A 38 8.99 -12.18 7.50
N LEU A 39 8.66 -11.21 8.36
CA LEU A 39 7.97 -11.48 9.63
C LEU A 39 6.58 -12.09 9.43
N THR A 40 5.90 -11.72 8.34
CA THR A 40 4.60 -12.33 7.98
C THR A 40 4.80 -13.76 7.51
N HIS A 41 5.80 -14.02 6.67
CA HIS A 41 6.16 -15.37 6.20
C HIS A 41 6.58 -16.28 7.35
N GLU A 42 7.34 -15.77 8.31
CA GLU A 42 7.73 -16.50 9.52
C GLU A 42 6.55 -16.77 10.48
N GLY A 43 5.39 -16.14 10.26
CA GLY A 43 4.22 -16.28 11.15
C GLY A 43 4.36 -15.53 12.47
N LYS A 44 5.18 -14.49 12.53
CA LYS A 44 5.34 -13.62 13.71
C LYS A 44 4.16 -12.67 13.92
N CYS A 45 3.32 -12.51 12.89
CA CYS A 45 2.05 -11.81 12.94
C CYS A 45 0.96 -12.62 12.24
N ASP A 46 -0.30 -12.31 12.55
CA ASP A 46 -1.45 -12.93 11.90
C ASP A 46 -1.69 -12.37 10.51
N TYR A 47 -1.51 -11.05 10.37
CA TYR A 47 -1.75 -10.27 9.16
C TYR A 47 -0.72 -9.16 9.03
N ALA A 48 -0.57 -8.64 7.81
CA ALA A 48 0.18 -7.41 7.59
C ALA A 48 -0.56 -6.47 6.63
N ILE A 49 -0.32 -5.18 6.78
CA ILE A 49 -0.84 -4.12 5.91
C ILE A 49 0.30 -3.65 5.01
N MET A 50 0.11 -3.79 3.71
CA MET A 50 1.12 -3.41 2.72
C MET A 50 0.53 -2.46 1.68
N ALA A 51 1.08 -1.25 1.56
CA ALA A 51 0.72 -0.33 0.48
C ALA A 51 1.16 -0.93 -0.87
N ILE A 52 0.26 -0.96 -1.86
CA ILE A 52 0.53 -1.58 -3.16
C ILE A 52 0.47 -0.59 -4.33
N GLU A 53 -0.29 0.48 -4.16
CA GLU A 53 -0.52 1.47 -5.20
C GLU A 53 -0.98 2.80 -4.63
N ASN A 54 -0.55 3.89 -5.25
CA ASN A 54 -1.05 5.23 -4.96
C ASN A 54 -1.53 5.88 -6.26
N SER A 55 -2.65 6.60 -6.21
CA SER A 55 -3.27 7.21 -7.40
C SER A 55 -2.40 8.24 -8.13
N ILE A 56 -1.39 8.79 -7.45
CA ILE A 56 -0.47 9.81 -8.00
C ILE A 56 0.89 9.18 -8.32
N ALA A 57 1.43 8.39 -7.39
CA ALA A 57 2.77 7.80 -7.51
C ALA A 57 2.78 6.48 -8.31
N GLY A 58 1.61 5.87 -8.55
CA GLY A 58 1.49 4.61 -9.26
C GLY A 58 1.75 3.38 -8.39
N SER A 59 2.11 2.27 -9.02
CA SER A 59 2.37 0.99 -8.37
C SER A 59 3.66 0.99 -7.57
N ILE A 60 3.62 0.42 -6.37
CA ILE A 60 4.81 0.15 -5.55
C ILE A 60 5.33 -1.22 -5.97
N ILE A 61 6.03 -1.25 -7.11
CA ILE A 61 6.44 -2.48 -7.80
C ILE A 61 7.18 -3.48 -6.90
N PRO A 62 8.14 -3.07 -6.04
CA PRO A 62 8.84 -4.02 -5.17
C PRO A 62 7.90 -4.84 -4.28
N ASN A 63 6.78 -4.26 -3.84
CA ASN A 63 5.86 -4.92 -2.92
C ASN A 63 5.13 -6.11 -3.55
N TYR A 64 4.93 -6.10 -4.88
CA TYR A 64 4.41 -7.27 -5.60
C TYR A 64 5.38 -8.44 -5.55
N SER A 65 6.68 -8.17 -5.73
CA SER A 65 7.72 -9.19 -5.63
C SER A 65 7.81 -9.74 -4.20
N LEU A 66 7.77 -8.87 -3.18
CA LEU A 66 7.81 -9.31 -1.78
C LEU A 66 6.64 -10.24 -1.41
N ILE A 67 5.43 -9.96 -1.91
CA ILE A 67 4.26 -10.85 -1.71
C ILE A 67 4.49 -12.20 -2.39
N ASP A 68 5.06 -12.19 -3.59
CA ASP A 68 5.31 -13.41 -4.38
C ASP A 68 6.44 -14.26 -3.80
N ASP A 69 7.57 -13.65 -3.52
CA ASP A 69 8.81 -14.30 -3.07
C ASP A 69 8.63 -14.92 -1.67
N ASN A 70 7.83 -14.27 -0.82
CA ASN A 70 7.51 -14.76 0.53
C ASN A 70 6.27 -15.68 0.58
N ASP A 71 5.70 -16.06 -0.57
CA ASP A 71 4.50 -16.90 -0.68
C ASP A 71 3.34 -16.42 0.20
N LEU A 72 3.10 -15.11 0.18
CA LEU A 72 2.04 -14.47 0.96
C LEU A 72 0.74 -14.40 0.16
N HIS A 73 -0.38 -14.40 0.88
CA HIS A 73 -1.72 -14.36 0.30
C HIS A 73 -2.41 -13.06 0.63
N ILE A 74 -3.07 -12.47 -0.38
CA ILE A 74 -3.92 -11.29 -0.23
C ILE A 74 -5.30 -11.75 0.21
N ILE A 75 -5.77 -11.27 1.37
CA ILE A 75 -7.06 -11.65 1.96
C ILE A 75 -8.08 -10.52 1.93
N GLY A 76 -7.66 -9.32 1.57
CA GLY A 76 -8.49 -8.12 1.46
C GLY A 76 -7.71 -6.92 0.97
N GLU A 77 -8.42 -5.84 0.75
CA GLU A 77 -7.84 -4.54 0.40
C GLU A 77 -8.55 -3.41 1.14
N TYR A 78 -7.87 -2.29 1.23
CA TYR A 78 -8.42 -1.07 1.83
C TYR A 78 -7.87 0.15 1.12
N PHE A 79 -8.68 1.21 1.00
CA PHE A 79 -8.30 2.45 0.36
C PHE A 79 -8.47 3.60 1.34
N ILE A 80 -7.47 4.47 1.43
CA ILE A 80 -7.56 5.71 2.19
C ILE A 80 -7.08 6.90 1.38
N ASN A 81 -7.70 8.05 1.63
CA ASN A 81 -7.16 9.32 1.17
C ASN A 81 -5.94 9.71 2.01
N ILE A 82 -4.86 10.09 1.33
CA ILE A 82 -3.62 10.56 1.93
C ILE A 82 -3.69 12.07 2.06
N ASN A 83 -3.90 12.55 3.28
CA ASN A 83 -4.00 13.97 3.60
C ASN A 83 -2.77 14.39 4.40
N HIS A 84 -1.94 15.24 3.83
CA HIS A 84 -0.75 15.75 4.48
C HIS A 84 -1.06 17.04 5.24
N ASN A 85 -0.60 17.09 6.49
CA ASN A 85 -0.79 18.22 7.38
C ASN A 85 0.55 18.67 7.93
N LEU A 86 0.70 19.96 8.15
CA LEU A 86 1.87 20.55 8.79
C LEU A 86 1.61 20.64 10.28
N MET A 87 2.51 20.06 11.07
CA MET A 87 2.39 19.99 12.51
C MET A 87 3.69 20.35 13.21
N VAL A 88 3.57 20.94 14.39
CA VAL A 88 4.67 21.43 15.20
C VAL A 88 4.53 20.99 16.65
N TYR A 89 5.56 21.17 17.46
CA TYR A 89 5.46 21.06 18.92
C TYR A 89 4.44 22.11 19.44
N PRO A 90 3.52 21.76 20.34
CA PRO A 90 2.46 22.64 20.80
C PRO A 90 2.94 24.01 21.26
N GLY A 91 2.26 25.07 20.83
CA GLY A 91 2.58 26.46 21.14
C GLY A 91 3.78 27.05 20.36
N VAL A 92 4.27 26.34 19.33
CA VAL A 92 5.35 26.87 18.50
C VAL A 92 4.76 27.64 17.31
N ASP A 93 5.16 28.92 17.17
CA ASP A 93 4.83 29.76 16.03
C ASP A 93 5.58 29.28 14.77
N PHE A 94 4.91 29.24 13.63
CA PHE A 94 5.49 28.85 12.35
C PHE A 94 6.70 29.71 11.95
N ASN A 95 6.73 30.98 12.33
CA ASN A 95 7.87 31.88 12.08
C ASN A 95 9.16 31.40 12.76
N LYS A 96 9.07 30.63 13.85
CA LYS A 96 10.23 30.06 14.55
C LYS A 96 10.73 28.75 13.95
N ILE A 97 9.97 28.19 13.01
CA ILE A 97 10.35 26.96 12.32
C ILE A 97 11.47 27.28 11.32
N ILE A 98 12.51 26.48 11.34
CA ILE A 98 13.64 26.51 10.41
C ILE A 98 13.51 25.38 9.40
N ASN A 99 13.14 24.18 9.86
CA ASN A 99 13.09 22.97 9.06
C ASN A 99 11.67 22.45 8.88
N ILE A 100 11.39 21.91 7.69
CA ILE A 100 10.20 21.06 7.46
C ILE A 100 10.70 19.68 7.06
N SER A 101 10.33 18.65 7.82
CA SER A 101 10.82 17.29 7.62
C SER A 101 9.69 16.31 7.36
N SER A 102 9.93 15.38 6.42
CA SER A 102 9.02 14.26 6.13
C SER A 102 9.66 13.23 5.20
N HIS A 103 8.94 12.16 4.91
CA HIS A 103 9.29 11.19 3.88
C HIS A 103 9.36 11.87 2.49
N PRO A 104 10.35 11.53 1.63
CA PRO A 104 10.52 12.17 0.31
C PRO A 104 9.25 12.25 -0.52
N MET A 105 8.43 11.19 -0.54
CA MET A 105 7.18 11.17 -1.29
C MET A 105 6.17 12.19 -0.74
N ALA A 106 6.07 12.35 0.57
CA ALA A 106 5.18 13.34 1.20
C ALA A 106 5.63 14.78 0.88
N LEU A 107 6.95 15.04 0.90
CA LEU A 107 7.54 16.32 0.49
C LEU A 107 7.23 16.63 -0.97
N LEU A 108 7.41 15.65 -1.87
CA LEU A 108 7.11 15.80 -3.30
C LEU A 108 5.61 16.10 -3.53
N GLN A 109 4.73 15.42 -2.80
CA GLN A 109 3.29 15.63 -2.90
C GLN A 109 2.85 17.01 -2.35
N CYS A 110 3.66 17.64 -1.48
CA CYS A 110 3.41 18.97 -0.92
C CYS A 110 4.19 20.11 -1.61
N LYS A 111 4.75 19.86 -2.80
CA LYS A 111 5.69 20.78 -3.47
C LYS A 111 5.18 22.22 -3.63
N ASP A 112 3.89 22.41 -3.93
CA ASP A 112 3.34 23.77 -4.16
C ASP A 112 3.18 24.57 -2.86
N PHE A 113 2.98 23.87 -1.74
CA PHE A 113 3.04 24.48 -0.41
C PHE A 113 4.49 24.81 -0.04
N LEU A 114 5.41 23.87 -0.22
CA LEU A 114 6.82 24.02 0.16
C LEU A 114 7.53 25.12 -0.61
N LYS A 115 7.23 25.30 -1.91
CA LYS A 115 7.77 26.40 -2.74
C LYS A 115 7.40 27.80 -2.24
N LYS A 116 6.36 27.94 -1.42
CA LYS A 116 5.91 29.20 -0.85
C LYS A 116 6.52 29.51 0.52
N THR A 117 7.38 28.63 1.01
CA THR A 117 8.06 28.77 2.30
C THR A 117 9.55 29.05 2.09
N ASP A 118 10.17 29.70 3.07
CA ASP A 118 11.61 29.93 3.18
C ASP A 118 12.32 28.87 4.03
N LYS A 119 11.64 27.78 4.38
CA LYS A 119 12.12 26.76 5.30
C LYS A 119 13.04 25.76 4.62
N ILE A 120 13.96 25.19 5.36
CA ILE A 120 14.85 24.11 4.89
C ILE A 120 14.05 22.82 4.85
N ILE A 121 14.05 22.15 3.70
CA ILE A 121 13.36 20.87 3.51
C ILE A 121 14.31 19.74 3.83
N VAL A 122 13.90 18.87 4.76
CA VAL A 122 14.71 17.76 5.27
C VAL A 122 13.98 16.43 5.03
N GLU A 123 14.61 15.55 4.27
CA GLU A 123 14.10 14.20 4.06
C GLU A 123 14.30 13.31 5.28
N ASP A 124 13.34 12.42 5.52
CA ASP A 124 13.37 11.44 6.60
C ASP A 124 12.75 10.12 6.14
N ARG A 125 12.95 9.05 6.91
CA ARG A 125 12.52 7.70 6.54
C ARG A 125 11.01 7.50 6.58
N ASP A 126 10.30 8.18 7.50
CA ASP A 126 8.87 7.99 7.73
C ASP A 126 8.21 9.27 8.26
N THR A 127 6.98 9.54 7.81
CA THR A 127 6.23 10.75 8.20
C THR A 127 5.91 10.79 9.69
N ALA A 128 5.45 9.66 10.26
CA ALA A 128 5.08 9.57 11.66
C ALA A 128 6.30 9.55 12.60
N GLN A 129 7.45 9.03 12.15
CA GLN A 129 8.70 9.07 12.91
C GLN A 129 9.18 10.50 13.16
N VAL A 130 9.00 11.40 12.19
CA VAL A 130 9.33 12.82 12.38
C VAL A 130 8.44 13.41 13.47
N ALA A 131 7.14 13.17 13.41
CA ALA A 131 6.18 13.65 14.41
C ALA A 131 6.54 13.14 15.81
N LYS A 132 6.80 11.84 15.94
CA LYS A 132 7.25 11.22 17.19
C LYS A 132 8.52 11.87 17.72
N ARG A 133 9.53 12.04 16.87
CA ARG A 133 10.82 12.66 17.26
C ARG A 133 10.66 14.10 17.73
N ILE A 134 9.81 14.91 17.07
CA ILE A 134 9.51 16.28 17.50
C ILE A 134 8.95 16.26 18.92
N ARG A 135 8.03 15.35 19.22
CA ARG A 135 7.44 15.23 20.54
C ARG A 135 8.43 14.77 21.60
N ASP A 136 9.10 13.65 21.36
CA ASP A 136 9.99 12.99 22.33
C ASP A 136 11.19 13.87 22.70
N LYS A 137 11.70 14.64 21.74
CA LYS A 137 12.87 15.51 21.92
C LYS A 137 12.54 16.99 22.17
N ASN A 138 11.24 17.33 22.28
CA ASN A 138 10.76 18.72 22.43
C ASN A 138 11.35 19.68 21.38
N ILE A 139 11.39 19.26 20.09
CA ILE A 139 11.99 20.05 19.01
C ILE A 139 11.05 21.20 18.65
N LYS A 140 11.57 22.45 18.69
CA LYS A 140 10.77 23.67 18.50
C LYS A 140 11.13 24.45 17.23
N ASP A 141 12.09 23.98 16.45
CA ASP A 141 12.58 24.60 15.21
C ASP A 141 12.22 23.78 13.95
N THR A 142 11.55 22.65 14.12
CA THR A 142 11.22 21.73 13.04
C THR A 142 9.72 21.44 13.03
N ALA A 143 9.10 21.52 11.84
CA ALA A 143 7.75 21.05 11.58
C ALA A 143 7.78 19.68 10.87
N ALA A 144 6.79 18.84 11.14
CA ALA A 144 6.57 17.59 10.41
C ALA A 144 5.44 17.74 9.38
N ILE A 145 5.56 17.02 8.25
CA ILE A 145 4.43 16.75 7.36
C ILE A 145 4.02 15.31 7.56
N ALA A 146 2.79 15.07 8.03
CA ALA A 146 2.25 13.73 8.28
C ALA A 146 0.71 13.70 8.22
N GLY A 147 0.11 12.53 8.43
CA GLY A 147 -1.32 12.35 8.65
C GLY A 147 -1.78 12.93 9.98
N LEU A 148 -3.08 13.21 10.12
CA LEU A 148 -3.67 13.68 11.39
C LEU A 148 -3.47 12.68 12.50
N GLU A 149 -3.45 11.40 12.17
CA GLU A 149 -3.24 10.30 13.11
C GLU A 149 -1.92 10.43 13.88
N ALA A 150 -0.87 10.95 13.21
CA ALA A 150 0.41 11.22 13.85
C ALA A 150 0.33 12.40 14.83
N ALA A 151 -0.40 13.46 14.46
CA ALA A 151 -0.60 14.59 15.36
C ALA A 151 -1.37 14.20 16.64
N GLU A 152 -2.45 13.42 16.48
CA GLU A 152 -3.25 12.91 17.59
C GLU A 152 -2.44 11.97 18.49
N MET A 153 -1.71 11.02 17.88
CA MET A 153 -0.92 10.02 18.59
C MET A 153 0.19 10.65 19.43
N TYR A 154 0.88 11.66 18.89
CA TYR A 154 2.05 12.27 19.53
C TYR A 154 1.75 13.64 20.17
N GLY A 155 0.48 14.08 20.15
CA GLY A 155 0.07 15.34 20.76
C GLY A 155 0.78 16.55 20.14
N LEU A 156 0.89 16.60 18.81
CA LEU A 156 1.40 17.75 18.07
C LEU A 156 0.28 18.70 17.67
N GLU A 157 0.61 19.97 17.53
CA GLU A 157 -0.31 21.00 17.06
C GLU A 157 -0.30 21.05 15.52
N VAL A 158 -1.47 20.87 14.91
CA VAL A 158 -1.64 20.98 13.45
C VAL A 158 -1.87 22.45 13.11
N ILE A 159 -0.90 23.05 12.44
CA ILE A 159 -0.97 24.48 12.06
C ILE A 159 -1.51 24.68 10.64
N LYS A 160 -1.48 23.65 9.79
CA LYS A 160 -2.09 23.70 8.46
C LYS A 160 -2.50 22.30 7.98
N THR A 161 -3.72 22.20 7.48
CA THR A 161 -4.30 20.93 7.01
C THR A 161 -4.29 20.85 5.49
N ASN A 162 -4.26 19.61 4.97
CA ASN A 162 -4.45 19.32 3.55
C ASN A 162 -3.51 20.12 2.63
N ILE A 163 -2.20 20.10 2.94
CA ILE A 163 -1.19 20.88 2.21
C ILE A 163 -0.69 20.21 0.93
N GLN A 164 -1.12 18.98 0.63
CA GLN A 164 -0.77 18.29 -0.61
C GLN A 164 -1.28 19.07 -1.82
N THR A 165 -0.49 19.06 -2.91
CA THR A 165 -0.76 19.78 -4.17
C THR A 165 -2.02 19.21 -4.85
N ILE A 166 -2.09 17.88 -5.00
CA ILE A 166 -3.24 17.18 -5.57
C ILE A 166 -4.09 16.65 -4.41
N LYS A 167 -5.37 17.06 -4.36
CA LYS A 167 -6.26 16.76 -3.24
C LYS A 167 -6.77 15.32 -3.28
N ASP A 168 -7.07 14.82 -4.47
CA ASP A 168 -7.50 13.44 -4.69
C ASP A 168 -6.27 12.52 -4.74
N ASN A 169 -5.78 12.17 -3.57
CA ASN A 169 -4.60 11.34 -3.37
C ASN A 169 -5.00 10.10 -2.56
N GLU A 170 -5.22 9.01 -3.25
CA GLU A 170 -5.67 7.77 -2.64
C GLU A 170 -4.57 6.72 -2.69
N THR A 171 -4.38 5.99 -1.60
CA THR A 171 -3.49 4.84 -1.54
C THR A 171 -4.30 3.58 -1.30
N ARG A 172 -4.04 2.56 -2.11
CA ARG A 172 -4.53 1.20 -1.95
C ARG A 172 -3.54 0.39 -1.13
N PHE A 173 -4.07 -0.24 -0.09
CA PHE A 173 -3.36 -1.19 0.75
C PHE A 173 -3.98 -2.58 0.55
N VAL A 174 -3.15 -3.59 0.61
CA VAL A 174 -3.59 -4.98 0.70
C VAL A 174 -3.34 -5.52 2.09
N VAL A 175 -4.26 -6.35 2.53
CA VAL A 175 -4.12 -7.13 3.77
C VAL A 175 -3.57 -8.48 3.37
N ILE A 176 -2.38 -8.82 3.88
CA ILE A 176 -1.68 -10.04 3.54
C ILE A 176 -1.54 -10.96 4.75
N SER A 177 -1.43 -12.26 4.47
CA SER A 177 -1.26 -13.32 5.47
C SER A 177 -0.44 -14.46 4.89
N LYS A 178 0.25 -15.20 5.74
CA LYS A 178 0.90 -16.47 5.38
C LYS A 178 -0.11 -17.55 4.97
N SER A 179 -1.31 -17.53 5.53
CA SER A 179 -2.32 -18.58 5.32
C SER A 179 -3.41 -18.18 4.35
N LYS A 180 -3.56 -18.95 3.28
CA LYS A 180 -4.66 -18.81 2.32
C LYS A 180 -6.05 -19.03 2.93
N SER A 181 -6.16 -19.82 4.00
CA SER A 181 -7.43 -20.17 4.66
C SER A 181 -8.06 -19.03 5.45
N LYS A 182 -7.35 -17.91 5.61
CA LYS A 182 -7.83 -16.72 6.33
C LYS A 182 -8.67 -15.77 5.45
N SER A 183 -9.09 -16.20 4.23
CA SER A 183 -10.00 -15.39 3.40
C SER A 183 -11.27 -15.02 4.20
N ILE A 184 -11.53 -13.73 4.32
CA ILE A 184 -12.59 -13.17 5.16
C ILE A 184 -13.95 -13.18 4.43
N SER A 185 -13.94 -13.50 3.12
CA SER A 185 -15.12 -13.35 2.26
C SER A 185 -15.85 -14.66 1.98
N ASN A 186 -17.18 -14.63 2.22
CA ASN A 186 -18.11 -15.69 1.80
C ASN A 186 -18.59 -15.51 0.35
N ASN A 187 -18.46 -14.33 -0.24
CA ASN A 187 -18.90 -14.03 -1.61
C ASN A 187 -17.89 -13.06 -2.27
N PRO A 188 -16.71 -13.54 -2.64
CA PRO A 188 -15.67 -12.70 -3.21
C PRO A 188 -16.05 -12.25 -4.63
N ASP A 189 -15.65 -11.03 -4.97
CA ASP A 189 -15.90 -10.39 -6.26
C ASP A 189 -14.65 -9.80 -6.91
N LYS A 190 -13.46 -10.03 -6.30
CA LYS A 190 -12.16 -9.60 -6.81
C LYS A 190 -11.09 -10.65 -6.60
N ALA A 191 -10.13 -10.70 -7.52
CA ALA A 191 -8.95 -11.55 -7.41
C ALA A 191 -7.69 -10.83 -7.85
N SER A 192 -6.58 -11.13 -7.17
CA SER A 192 -5.22 -10.73 -7.55
C SER A 192 -4.43 -11.95 -8.00
N LEU A 193 -3.84 -11.86 -9.19
CA LEU A 193 -3.21 -12.97 -9.89
C LEU A 193 -1.86 -12.55 -10.46
N LYS A 194 -0.98 -13.54 -10.62
CA LYS A 194 0.23 -13.44 -11.46
C LYS A 194 0.16 -14.50 -12.54
N PHE A 195 0.58 -14.17 -13.75
CA PHE A 195 0.84 -15.15 -14.79
C PHE A 195 2.11 -14.86 -15.57
N ILE A 196 2.71 -15.90 -16.09
CA ILE A 196 3.87 -15.86 -17.00
C ILE A 196 3.41 -16.43 -18.33
N LEU A 197 3.72 -15.71 -19.41
CA LEU A 197 3.32 -16.08 -20.77
C LEU A 197 4.53 -16.44 -21.63
N SER A 198 4.29 -17.30 -22.62
CA SER A 198 5.25 -17.51 -23.68
C SER A 198 5.48 -16.21 -24.46
N HIS A 199 6.73 -15.97 -24.84
CA HIS A 199 7.12 -14.79 -25.63
C HIS A 199 6.70 -14.94 -27.11
N ARG A 200 5.38 -14.85 -27.37
CA ARG A 200 4.77 -14.94 -28.70
C ARG A 200 3.82 -13.78 -28.93
N ASN A 201 3.73 -13.36 -30.20
CA ASN A 201 2.77 -12.32 -30.58
C ASN A 201 1.34 -12.73 -30.18
N GLY A 202 0.64 -11.79 -29.50
CA GLY A 202 -0.75 -11.99 -29.10
C GLY A 202 -0.97 -12.79 -27.80
N SER A 203 0.10 -13.33 -27.14
CA SER A 203 -0.06 -14.10 -25.90
C SER A 203 -0.86 -13.35 -24.84
N LEU A 204 -0.48 -12.11 -24.54
CA LEU A 204 -1.19 -11.27 -23.56
C LEU A 204 -2.61 -10.95 -24.03
N ALA A 205 -2.78 -10.57 -25.30
CA ALA A 205 -4.11 -10.26 -25.88
C ALA A 205 -5.07 -11.44 -25.75
N ASN A 206 -4.60 -12.66 -25.97
CA ASN A 206 -5.40 -13.86 -25.80
C ASN A 206 -5.88 -14.05 -24.35
N ILE A 207 -5.00 -13.87 -23.36
CA ILE A 207 -5.40 -13.93 -21.94
C ILE A 207 -6.47 -12.87 -21.62
N LEU A 208 -6.28 -11.63 -22.08
CA LEU A 208 -7.25 -10.56 -21.86
C LEU A 208 -8.60 -10.87 -22.50
N ASN A 209 -8.62 -11.47 -23.70
CA ASN A 209 -9.84 -11.92 -24.34
C ASN A 209 -10.55 -13.05 -23.57
N ILE A 210 -9.79 -13.98 -22.96
CA ILE A 210 -10.37 -15.02 -22.10
C ILE A 210 -11.05 -14.38 -20.90
N LEU A 211 -10.41 -13.44 -20.22
CA LEU A 211 -11.00 -12.73 -19.08
C LEU A 211 -12.29 -12.00 -19.50
N ALA A 212 -12.24 -11.21 -20.56
CA ALA A 212 -13.38 -10.44 -21.06
C ALA A 212 -14.55 -11.34 -21.47
N SER A 213 -14.30 -12.47 -22.16
CA SER A 213 -15.34 -13.42 -22.58
C SER A 213 -16.05 -14.14 -21.43
N HIS A 214 -15.51 -14.05 -20.20
CA HIS A 214 -16.13 -14.60 -18.98
C HIS A 214 -16.68 -13.51 -18.07
N ASP A 215 -16.87 -12.28 -18.57
CA ASP A 215 -17.37 -11.11 -17.84
C ASP A 215 -16.46 -10.73 -16.65
N LEU A 216 -15.14 -10.92 -16.76
CA LEU A 216 -14.18 -10.45 -15.79
C LEU A 216 -13.65 -9.08 -16.23
N ASN A 217 -13.76 -8.08 -15.35
CA ASN A 217 -13.24 -6.75 -15.60
C ASN A 217 -11.83 -6.63 -15.04
N LEU A 218 -10.87 -6.30 -15.91
CA LEU A 218 -9.48 -6.04 -15.50
C LEU A 218 -9.38 -4.64 -14.90
N THR A 219 -9.06 -4.56 -13.60
CA THR A 219 -8.92 -3.28 -12.89
C THR A 219 -7.47 -2.85 -12.75
N LYS A 220 -6.52 -3.77 -12.93
CA LYS A 220 -5.07 -3.50 -12.90
C LYS A 220 -4.31 -4.49 -13.77
N ILE A 221 -3.25 -4.00 -14.39
CA ILE A 221 -2.20 -4.82 -15.01
C ILE A 221 -0.84 -4.16 -14.80
N GLN A 222 0.12 -4.94 -14.30
CA GLN A 222 1.49 -4.52 -14.09
C GLN A 222 2.45 -5.61 -14.60
N SER A 223 3.32 -5.27 -15.55
CA SER A 223 4.41 -6.15 -15.96
C SER A 223 5.62 -5.97 -15.06
N ILE A 224 6.24 -7.08 -14.66
CA ILE A 224 7.47 -7.10 -13.87
C ILE A 224 8.47 -8.02 -14.57
N PRO A 225 9.70 -7.57 -14.86
CA PRO A 225 10.74 -8.43 -15.45
C PRO A 225 11.05 -9.62 -14.53
N ILE A 226 11.31 -10.78 -15.12
CA ILE A 226 11.83 -11.94 -14.41
C ILE A 226 13.36 -11.85 -14.45
N ILE A 227 13.98 -11.66 -13.30
CA ILE A 227 15.43 -11.37 -13.19
C ILE A 227 16.26 -12.52 -13.76
N GLU A 228 15.88 -13.77 -13.49
CA GLU A 228 16.61 -14.97 -13.91
C GLU A 228 16.48 -15.26 -15.41
N THR A 229 15.54 -14.61 -16.10
CA THR A 229 15.30 -14.84 -17.53
C THR A 229 15.14 -13.51 -18.24
N PRO A 230 16.21 -12.94 -18.80
CA PRO A 230 16.17 -11.66 -19.51
C PRO A 230 15.07 -11.62 -20.58
N TRP A 231 14.36 -10.47 -20.63
CA TRP A 231 13.27 -10.20 -21.58
C TRP A 231 12.01 -11.03 -21.36
N LYS A 232 11.94 -11.83 -20.29
CA LYS A 232 10.72 -12.49 -19.85
C LYS A 232 10.03 -11.66 -18.76
N TYR A 233 8.70 -11.63 -18.80
CA TYR A 233 7.88 -10.82 -17.89
C TYR A 233 6.85 -11.68 -17.20
N SER A 234 6.63 -11.39 -15.93
CA SER A 234 5.42 -11.77 -15.21
C SER A 234 4.42 -10.61 -15.28
N PHE A 235 3.13 -10.95 -15.29
CA PHE A 235 2.04 -9.98 -15.29
C PHE A 235 1.24 -10.15 -14.01
N PHE A 236 1.23 -9.12 -13.18
CA PHE A 236 0.35 -9.02 -12.03
C PHE A 236 -0.93 -8.33 -12.47
N ILE A 237 -2.06 -8.94 -12.19
CA ILE A 237 -3.36 -8.39 -12.53
C ILE A 237 -4.31 -8.43 -11.35
N ASP A 238 -5.23 -7.46 -11.33
CA ASP A 238 -6.43 -7.53 -10.52
C ASP A 238 -7.64 -7.58 -11.43
N THR A 239 -8.56 -8.45 -11.10
CA THR A 239 -9.82 -8.59 -11.84
C THR A 239 -11.01 -8.62 -10.91
N THR A 240 -12.11 -7.96 -11.29
CA THR A 240 -13.38 -8.02 -10.59
C THR A 240 -14.38 -8.87 -11.39
N PHE A 241 -15.32 -9.48 -10.69
CA PHE A 241 -16.33 -10.36 -11.27
C PHE A 241 -17.58 -10.41 -10.38
N SER A 242 -18.74 -10.59 -11.00
CA SER A 242 -20.01 -10.78 -10.29
C SER A 242 -20.36 -12.26 -10.08
N ASN A 243 -19.66 -13.17 -10.75
CA ASN A 243 -19.94 -14.61 -10.71
C ASN A 243 -18.65 -15.41 -10.50
N TYR A 244 -18.51 -15.97 -9.30
CA TYR A 244 -17.33 -16.75 -8.92
C TYR A 244 -17.13 -18.03 -9.75
N LYS A 245 -18.22 -18.63 -10.28
CA LYS A 245 -18.11 -19.81 -11.15
C LYS A 245 -17.47 -19.43 -12.50
N LYS A 246 -17.91 -18.30 -13.10
CA LYS A 246 -17.29 -17.77 -14.33
C LYS A 246 -15.81 -17.42 -14.11
N TYR A 247 -15.49 -16.83 -12.96
CA TYR A 247 -14.10 -16.58 -12.58
C TYR A 247 -13.27 -17.87 -12.60
N LYS A 248 -13.71 -18.94 -11.95
CA LYS A 248 -12.99 -20.22 -11.94
C LYS A 248 -12.82 -20.83 -13.34
N GLU A 249 -13.86 -20.73 -14.18
CA GLU A 249 -13.79 -21.19 -15.57
C GLU A 249 -12.77 -20.40 -16.39
N ALA A 250 -12.74 -19.07 -16.22
CA ALA A 250 -11.75 -18.19 -16.85
C ALA A 250 -10.33 -18.55 -16.41
N ILE A 251 -10.07 -18.69 -15.10
CA ILE A 251 -8.75 -18.99 -14.57
C ILE A 251 -8.25 -20.36 -15.02
N LYS A 252 -9.13 -21.36 -15.13
CA LYS A 252 -8.77 -22.66 -15.72
C LYS A 252 -8.30 -22.53 -17.17
N LYS A 253 -8.97 -21.69 -17.99
CA LYS A 253 -8.54 -21.42 -19.37
C LYS A 253 -7.25 -20.62 -19.41
N VAL A 254 -7.11 -19.58 -18.58
CA VAL A 254 -5.87 -18.81 -18.45
C VAL A 254 -4.70 -19.74 -18.12
N SER A 255 -4.87 -20.65 -17.14
CA SER A 255 -3.83 -21.61 -16.76
C SER A 255 -3.42 -22.54 -17.88
N SER A 256 -4.34 -22.96 -18.75
CA SER A 256 -4.03 -23.81 -19.91
C SER A 256 -3.26 -23.08 -21.03
N GLN A 257 -3.23 -21.73 -20.99
CA GLN A 257 -2.61 -20.88 -22.01
C GLN A 257 -1.40 -20.09 -21.48
N SER A 258 -1.08 -20.29 -20.23
CA SER A 258 0.04 -19.63 -19.54
C SER A 258 1.10 -20.66 -19.14
N GLU A 259 2.36 -20.24 -19.05
CA GLU A 259 3.42 -21.10 -18.51
C GLU A 259 3.25 -21.28 -16.99
N MET A 260 2.73 -20.24 -16.31
CA MET A 260 2.46 -20.27 -14.90
C MET A 260 1.31 -19.31 -14.56
N VAL A 261 0.45 -19.72 -13.64
CA VAL A 261 -0.54 -18.87 -12.98
C VAL A 261 -0.44 -19.05 -11.48
N LYS A 262 -0.33 -17.95 -10.73
CA LYS A 262 -0.40 -17.93 -9.27
C LYS A 262 -1.53 -17.00 -8.85
N GLU A 263 -2.44 -17.50 -8.01
CA GLU A 263 -3.51 -16.74 -7.37
C GLU A 263 -3.03 -16.28 -6.01
N PHE A 264 -2.82 -14.96 -5.84
CA PHE A 264 -2.45 -14.39 -4.55
C PHE A 264 -3.61 -14.33 -3.59
N GLY A 265 -4.83 -14.14 -4.10
CA GLY A 265 -6.01 -14.13 -3.28
C GLY A 265 -7.28 -13.83 -4.06
N VAL A 266 -8.40 -14.25 -3.45
CA VAL A 266 -9.75 -13.96 -3.90
C VAL A 266 -10.51 -13.39 -2.70
N TYR A 267 -10.98 -12.16 -2.83
CA TYR A 267 -11.49 -11.35 -1.71
C TYR A 267 -12.58 -10.38 -2.18
N ASN A 268 -13.14 -9.60 -1.25
CA ASN A 268 -14.12 -8.58 -1.61
C ASN A 268 -13.43 -7.31 -2.11
N ASN A 269 -13.96 -6.77 -3.21
CA ASN A 269 -13.58 -5.46 -3.70
C ASN A 269 -14.05 -4.38 -2.71
N PHE A 270 -13.14 -3.58 -2.22
CA PHE A 270 -13.46 -2.50 -1.28
C PHE A 270 -14.31 -1.39 -1.93
N LYS A 271 -14.20 -1.21 -3.25
CA LYS A 271 -14.90 -0.16 -4.02
C LYS A 271 -16.22 -0.64 -4.67
N SER A 272 -16.73 -1.81 -4.31
CA SER A 272 -17.99 -2.33 -4.85
C SER A 272 -19.20 -1.71 -4.18
#